data_3bca5867581140e124a7f7af64124906
#
_entry.id   3bca5867581140e124a7f7af64124906
#
_cell.length_a   1.000
_cell.length_b   1.000
_cell.length_c   1.000
_cell.angle_alpha   90.00
_cell.angle_beta   90.00
_cell.angle_gamma   90.00
#
_symmetry.space_group_name_H-M   'P 1'
#
loop_
_entity.id
_entity.type
_entity.pdbx_description
1 polymer ?
#
loop_
_entity_poly.entity_id
_entity_poly.type
_entity_poly.pdbx_seq_one_letter_code
_entity_poly.pdbx_strand_id
1 'polypeptide(L)'
;MKAGVVVFPGSNCDHDAWHVVRHVLGRPAEFLWHKERDLKGCDLIILPGGFSYGDYLRCGAIARFSPVMDEVIAFAKRGGKVLGICNGFQVLTEAHLLPGALLRNATRKFICRFVDLKVENADSAFTRRLGKGDTLRLPIAHAEGNYFIDDEGLKRLEGEGRIAFRYLHNPNGARADIAGILNEQRNVLGMMPHPERASEPLLGSEDGRRIFESLLES
;
A
#
# COMPACT_ATOMS: atom_id res chain seq x y z
N MET A 1 -6.29 -14.65 11.10
CA MET A 1 -6.21 -14.18 9.71
C MET A 1 -4.86 -14.58 9.13
N LYS A 2 -4.82 -15.09 7.90
CA LYS A 2 -3.64 -15.54 7.16
C LYS A 2 -3.33 -14.53 6.05
N ALA A 3 -2.09 -14.06 5.96
CA ALA A 3 -1.69 -13.09 4.91
C ALA A 3 -0.96 -13.78 3.76
N GLY A 4 -1.23 -13.35 2.53
CA GLY A 4 -0.49 -13.71 1.33
C GLY A 4 0.30 -12.51 0.82
N VAL A 5 1.61 -12.64 0.70
CA VAL A 5 2.49 -11.60 0.16
C VAL A 5 2.86 -11.99 -1.27
N VAL A 6 2.46 -11.16 -2.24
CA VAL A 6 2.75 -11.43 -3.65
C VAL A 6 4.22 -11.18 -3.95
N VAL A 7 4.84 -12.09 -4.69
CA VAL A 7 6.23 -11.99 -5.13
C VAL A 7 6.25 -11.78 -6.64
N PHE A 8 6.60 -10.57 -7.07
CA PHE A 8 6.86 -10.25 -8.48
C PHE A 8 8.37 -10.29 -8.76
N PRO A 9 8.80 -10.53 -10.00
CA PRO A 9 10.18 -10.32 -10.38
C PRO A 9 10.61 -8.87 -10.06
N GLY A 10 11.63 -8.68 -9.21
CA GLY A 10 12.11 -7.37 -8.81
C GLY A 10 11.37 -6.72 -7.64
N SER A 11 10.35 -7.35 -7.02
CA SER A 11 9.88 -6.92 -5.71
C SER A 11 10.98 -7.21 -4.68
N ASN A 12 11.27 -6.27 -3.80
CA ASN A 12 12.33 -6.39 -2.79
C ASN A 12 11.86 -6.09 -1.36
N CYS A 13 10.58 -5.74 -1.17
CA CYS A 13 9.98 -5.52 0.14
C CYS A 13 8.98 -6.64 0.51
N ASP A 14 8.94 -7.72 -0.26
CA ASP A 14 8.09 -8.88 -0.01
C ASP A 14 8.49 -9.60 1.28
N HIS A 15 9.78 -9.81 1.49
CA HIS A 15 10.31 -10.40 2.72
C HIS A 15 10.10 -9.49 3.92
N ASP A 16 10.20 -8.16 3.78
CA ASP A 16 9.92 -7.21 4.87
C ASP A 16 8.45 -7.33 5.31
N ALA A 17 7.51 -7.31 4.36
CA ALA A 17 6.08 -7.47 4.65
C ALA A 17 5.75 -8.84 5.28
N TRP A 18 6.35 -9.91 4.76
CA TRP A 18 6.22 -11.26 5.31
C TRP A 18 6.79 -11.33 6.73
N HIS A 19 7.97 -10.73 6.98
CA HIS A 19 8.60 -10.67 8.29
C HIS A 19 7.69 -10.03 9.33
N VAL A 20 7.10 -8.88 9.01
CA VAL A 20 6.18 -8.21 9.93
C VAL A 20 5.01 -9.11 10.31
N VAL A 21 4.35 -9.73 9.33
CA VAL A 21 3.22 -10.61 9.62
C VAL A 21 3.65 -11.83 10.41
N ARG A 22 4.76 -12.49 9.99
CA ARG A 22 5.17 -13.79 10.54
C ARG A 22 5.89 -13.67 11.87
N HIS A 23 6.84 -12.74 11.98
CA HIS A 23 7.75 -12.65 13.13
C HIS A 23 7.38 -11.55 14.11
N VAL A 24 6.97 -10.38 13.63
CA VAL A 24 6.59 -9.28 14.53
C VAL A 24 5.21 -9.53 15.14
N LEU A 25 4.24 -9.99 14.33
CA LEU A 25 2.86 -10.18 14.77
C LEU A 25 2.47 -11.65 15.02
N GLY A 26 3.34 -12.61 14.72
CA GLY A 26 3.12 -14.03 14.98
C GLY A 26 1.92 -14.62 14.22
N ARG A 27 1.57 -14.08 13.06
CA ARG A 27 0.44 -14.53 12.26
C ARG A 27 0.90 -15.39 11.07
N PRO A 28 0.06 -16.32 10.56
CA PRO A 28 0.37 -17.08 9.37
C PRO A 28 0.59 -16.18 8.16
N ALA A 29 1.67 -16.42 7.42
CA ALA A 29 1.99 -15.71 6.19
C ALA A 29 2.53 -16.67 5.13
N GLU A 30 2.14 -16.47 3.87
CA GLU A 30 2.54 -17.23 2.71
C GLU A 30 3.10 -16.32 1.63
N PHE A 31 4.07 -16.79 0.85
CA PHE A 31 4.44 -16.15 -0.40
C PHE A 31 3.55 -16.65 -1.55
N LEU A 32 3.05 -15.71 -2.34
CA LEU A 32 2.23 -15.96 -3.53
C LEU A 32 3.03 -15.61 -4.77
N TRP A 33 3.46 -16.61 -5.52
CA TRP A 33 4.25 -16.39 -6.73
C TRP A 33 3.38 -15.79 -7.84
N HIS A 34 3.86 -14.74 -8.50
CA HIS A 34 3.08 -13.96 -9.46
C HIS A 34 2.49 -14.76 -10.65
N LYS A 35 3.06 -15.93 -10.96
CA LYS A 35 2.56 -16.82 -12.04
C LYS A 35 1.47 -17.78 -11.57
N GLU A 36 1.31 -17.96 -10.26
CA GLU A 36 0.29 -18.84 -9.69
C GLU A 36 -1.04 -18.09 -9.57
N ARG A 37 -2.16 -18.85 -9.62
CA ARG A 37 -3.50 -18.31 -9.43
C ARG A 37 -4.09 -18.66 -8.05
N ASP A 38 -3.41 -19.51 -7.29
CA ASP A 38 -3.86 -19.92 -5.96
C ASP A 38 -3.45 -18.89 -4.90
N LEU A 39 -4.43 -18.27 -4.25
CA LEU A 39 -4.20 -17.38 -3.10
C LEU A 39 -4.05 -18.16 -1.78
N LYS A 40 -3.95 -19.49 -1.82
CA LYS A 40 -3.65 -20.38 -0.68
C LYS A 40 -4.55 -20.18 0.53
N GLY A 41 -5.80 -19.77 0.31
CA GLY A 41 -6.77 -19.50 1.37
C GLY A 41 -6.39 -18.33 2.28
N CYS A 42 -5.70 -17.33 1.76
CA CYS A 42 -5.34 -16.11 2.49
C CYS A 42 -6.55 -15.19 2.67
N ASP A 43 -6.62 -14.54 3.84
CA ASP A 43 -7.67 -13.58 4.23
C ASP A 43 -7.28 -12.13 3.94
N LEU A 44 -5.97 -11.89 3.76
CA LEU A 44 -5.35 -10.62 3.43
C LEU A 44 -4.33 -10.83 2.32
N ILE A 45 -4.34 -10.00 1.29
CA ILE A 45 -3.31 -9.98 0.25
C ILE A 45 -2.49 -8.70 0.38
N ILE A 46 -1.16 -8.83 0.34
CA ILE A 46 -0.22 -7.72 0.36
C ILE A 46 0.53 -7.69 -0.97
N LEU A 47 0.39 -6.57 -1.69
CA LEU A 47 1.22 -6.26 -2.84
C LEU A 47 2.39 -5.41 -2.33
N PRO A 48 3.62 -5.95 -2.30
CA PRO A 48 4.74 -5.30 -1.64
C PRO A 48 5.33 -4.16 -2.48
N GLY A 49 6.20 -3.38 -1.85
CA GLY A 49 7.08 -2.44 -2.53
C GLY A 49 8.19 -3.13 -3.30
N GLY A 50 8.89 -2.36 -4.11
CA GLY A 50 10.00 -2.79 -4.93
C GLY A 50 9.95 -2.18 -6.33
N PHE A 51 10.52 -2.91 -7.28
CA PHE A 51 10.64 -2.50 -8.69
C PHE A 51 10.15 -3.64 -9.58
N SER A 52 8.86 -3.97 -9.47
CA SER A 52 8.27 -5.10 -10.18
C SER A 52 8.55 -5.02 -11.69
N TYR A 53 9.13 -6.08 -12.24
CA TYR A 53 9.58 -6.15 -13.63
C TYR A 53 10.56 -5.02 -14.04
N GLY A 54 11.35 -4.48 -13.06
CA GLY A 54 12.31 -3.41 -13.32
C GLY A 54 11.68 -2.05 -13.65
N ASP A 55 10.40 -1.84 -13.32
CA ASP A 55 9.62 -0.64 -13.64
C ASP A 55 9.60 -0.26 -15.13
N TYR A 56 9.79 -1.23 -16.01
CA TYR A 56 9.68 -1.02 -17.45
C TYR A 56 8.27 -0.52 -17.82
N LEU A 57 8.21 0.38 -18.79
CA LEU A 57 7.06 1.20 -19.21
C LEU A 57 6.72 2.26 -18.17
N ARG A 58 6.17 1.90 -17.04
CA ARG A 58 6.00 2.65 -15.79
C ARG A 58 5.79 1.66 -14.64
N CYS A 59 6.01 2.15 -13.43
CA CYS A 59 5.93 1.32 -12.23
C CYS A 59 4.56 0.63 -12.11
N GLY A 60 4.57 -0.70 -11.91
CA GLY A 60 3.36 -1.52 -11.76
C GLY A 60 2.66 -1.93 -13.06
N ALA A 61 2.98 -1.29 -14.21
CA ALA A 61 2.23 -1.50 -15.46
C ALA A 61 2.30 -2.94 -16.00
N ILE A 62 3.43 -3.61 -15.85
CA ILE A 62 3.58 -5.02 -16.28
C ILE A 62 3.02 -5.95 -15.21
N ALA A 63 3.26 -5.66 -13.94
CA ALA A 63 2.83 -6.50 -12.82
C ALA A 63 1.32 -6.75 -12.81
N ARG A 64 0.50 -5.76 -13.21
CA ARG A 64 -0.96 -5.91 -13.29
C ARG A 64 -1.43 -7.07 -14.15
N PHE A 65 -0.61 -7.51 -15.14
CA PHE A 65 -0.95 -8.61 -16.04
C PHE A 65 -0.45 -9.97 -15.54
N SER A 66 0.18 -10.03 -14.37
CA SER A 66 0.59 -11.30 -13.77
C SER A 66 -0.65 -12.15 -13.44
N PRO A 67 -0.61 -13.48 -13.66
CA PRO A 67 -1.74 -14.37 -13.39
C PRO A 67 -2.34 -14.24 -11.99
N VAL A 68 -1.52 -14.00 -10.95
CA VAL A 68 -2.00 -13.77 -9.59
C VAL A 68 -2.93 -12.56 -9.48
N MET A 69 -2.74 -11.53 -10.32
CA MET A 69 -3.53 -10.30 -10.24
C MET A 69 -4.98 -10.49 -10.66
N ASP A 70 -5.29 -11.45 -11.55
CA ASP A 70 -6.68 -11.80 -11.86
C ASP A 70 -7.41 -12.27 -10.60
N GLU A 71 -6.73 -13.11 -9.80
CA GLU A 71 -7.28 -13.62 -8.53
C GLU A 71 -7.34 -12.56 -7.45
N VAL A 72 -6.33 -11.68 -7.35
CA VAL A 72 -6.33 -10.53 -6.41
C VAL A 72 -7.47 -9.58 -6.73
N ILE A 73 -7.71 -9.27 -8.00
CA ILE A 73 -8.83 -8.43 -8.44
C ILE A 73 -10.17 -9.09 -8.07
N ALA A 74 -10.34 -10.38 -8.36
CA ALA A 74 -11.54 -11.13 -8.01
C ALA A 74 -11.73 -11.20 -6.47
N PHE A 75 -10.64 -11.41 -5.72
CA PHE A 75 -10.64 -11.42 -4.26
C PHE A 75 -11.08 -10.07 -3.67
N ALA A 76 -10.51 -8.97 -4.16
CA ALA A 76 -10.88 -7.62 -3.74
C ALA A 76 -12.37 -7.32 -4.02
N LYS A 77 -12.87 -7.68 -5.22
CA LYS A 77 -14.29 -7.49 -5.59
C LYS A 77 -15.27 -8.25 -4.71
N ARG A 78 -14.86 -9.38 -4.13
CA ARG A 78 -15.63 -10.15 -3.14
C ARG A 78 -15.51 -9.63 -1.70
N GLY A 79 -14.85 -8.47 -1.49
CA GLY A 79 -14.65 -7.86 -0.17
C GLY A 79 -13.38 -8.32 0.54
N GLY A 80 -12.51 -9.09 -0.10
CA GLY A 80 -11.23 -9.49 0.43
C GLY A 80 -10.30 -8.29 0.65
N LYS A 81 -9.51 -8.30 1.73
CA LYS A 81 -8.64 -7.19 2.11
C LYS A 81 -7.35 -7.20 1.29
N VAL A 82 -7.00 -6.06 0.67
CA VAL A 82 -5.77 -5.91 -0.10
C VAL A 82 -5.02 -4.66 0.34
N LEU A 83 -3.74 -4.83 0.68
CA LEU A 83 -2.81 -3.75 1.00
C LEU A 83 -1.76 -3.62 -0.10
N GLY A 84 -1.68 -2.47 -0.77
CA GLY A 84 -0.61 -2.15 -1.72
C GLY A 84 0.34 -1.12 -1.14
N ILE A 85 1.62 -1.47 -1.04
CA ILE A 85 2.67 -0.64 -0.47
C ILE A 85 3.60 -0.17 -1.59
N CYS A 86 3.83 1.13 -1.73
CA CYS A 86 4.75 1.72 -2.71
C CYS A 86 4.49 1.19 -4.13
N ASN A 87 5.32 0.30 -4.66
CA ASN A 87 5.08 -0.36 -5.95
C ASN A 87 3.75 -1.13 -5.97
N GLY A 88 3.34 -1.74 -4.87
CA GLY A 88 2.01 -2.36 -4.74
C GLY A 88 0.86 -1.37 -4.93
N PHE A 89 0.99 -0.13 -4.46
CA PHE A 89 0.00 0.93 -4.71
C PHE A 89 -0.04 1.29 -6.21
N GLN A 90 1.13 1.39 -6.86
CA GLN A 90 1.21 1.60 -8.31
C GLN A 90 0.51 0.47 -9.09
N VAL A 91 0.72 -0.79 -8.69
CA VAL A 91 0.02 -1.95 -9.28
C VAL A 91 -1.50 -1.84 -9.09
N LEU A 92 -1.98 -1.41 -7.91
CA LEU A 92 -3.40 -1.25 -7.63
C LEU A 92 -4.06 -0.18 -8.50
N THR A 93 -3.37 0.93 -8.78
CA THR A 93 -3.89 1.97 -9.71
C THR A 93 -3.88 1.47 -11.15
N GLU A 94 -2.84 0.76 -11.59
CA GLU A 94 -2.77 0.13 -12.92
C GLU A 94 -3.84 -0.97 -13.11
N ALA A 95 -4.20 -1.68 -12.04
CA ALA A 95 -5.25 -2.70 -12.04
C ALA A 95 -6.67 -2.11 -11.87
N HIS A 96 -6.80 -0.79 -11.77
CA HIS A 96 -8.06 -0.07 -11.54
C HIS A 96 -8.82 -0.52 -10.26
N LEU A 97 -8.11 -1.06 -9.28
CA LEU A 97 -8.64 -1.31 -7.94
C LEU A 97 -8.67 -0.05 -7.09
N LEU A 98 -7.83 0.93 -7.43
CA LEU A 98 -7.79 2.27 -6.86
C LEU A 98 -7.81 3.31 -7.99
N PRO A 99 -8.45 4.48 -7.79
CA PRO A 99 -8.48 5.54 -8.78
C PRO A 99 -7.16 6.33 -8.82
N GLY A 100 -6.96 7.09 -9.90
CA GLY A 100 -5.79 7.95 -10.07
C GLY A 100 -4.58 7.22 -10.65
N ALA A 101 -3.41 7.83 -10.52
CA ALA A 101 -2.14 7.31 -11.02
C ALA A 101 -0.97 7.81 -10.17
N LEU A 102 0.14 7.06 -10.16
CA LEU A 102 1.40 7.50 -9.56
C LEU A 102 2.32 8.02 -10.67
N LEU A 103 2.76 9.26 -10.52
CA LEU A 103 3.64 9.95 -11.46
C LEU A 103 5.03 10.11 -10.85
N ARG A 104 5.98 10.55 -11.68
CA ARG A 104 7.31 10.92 -11.20
C ARG A 104 7.23 11.99 -10.13
N ASN A 105 8.07 11.88 -9.11
CA ASN A 105 8.22 12.91 -8.09
C ASN A 105 8.45 14.28 -8.74
N ALA A 106 7.85 15.32 -8.20
CA ALA A 106 7.99 16.69 -8.73
C ALA A 106 9.45 17.13 -8.83
N THR A 107 10.31 16.64 -7.94
CA THR A 107 11.76 16.88 -7.95
C THR A 107 12.51 16.11 -9.03
N ARG A 108 11.87 15.12 -9.69
CA ARG A 108 12.48 14.15 -10.63
C ARG A 108 13.62 13.33 -10.04
N LYS A 109 13.72 13.28 -8.70
CA LYS A 109 14.75 12.52 -7.98
C LYS A 109 14.11 11.38 -7.20
N PHE A 110 14.87 10.31 -7.00
CA PHE A 110 14.54 9.28 -6.03
C PHE A 110 14.62 9.88 -4.62
N ILE A 111 13.61 9.62 -3.78
CA ILE A 111 13.54 10.11 -2.40
C ILE A 111 13.51 8.91 -1.47
N CYS A 112 14.47 8.85 -0.55
CA CYS A 112 14.57 7.83 0.49
C CYS A 112 14.75 8.53 1.83
N ARG A 113 13.68 8.60 2.64
CA ARG A 113 13.70 9.23 3.97
C ARG A 113 12.44 8.91 4.77
N PHE A 114 12.46 9.15 6.06
CA PHE A 114 11.25 9.21 6.86
C PHE A 114 10.41 10.44 6.52
N VAL A 115 9.09 10.25 6.56
CA VAL A 115 8.07 11.30 6.40
C VAL A 115 7.02 11.16 7.49
N ASP A 116 6.40 12.26 7.84
CA ASP A 116 5.30 12.29 8.79
C ASP A 116 3.97 12.34 8.03
N LEU A 117 3.07 11.44 8.42
CA LEU A 117 1.74 11.29 7.84
C LEU A 117 0.69 11.66 8.87
N LYS A 118 -0.37 12.31 8.41
CA LYS A 118 -1.59 12.50 9.17
C LYS A 118 -2.60 11.43 8.81
N VAL A 119 -3.23 10.81 9.78
CA VAL A 119 -4.37 9.90 9.61
C VAL A 119 -5.61 10.72 9.32
N GLU A 120 -6.17 10.62 8.12
CA GLU A 120 -7.42 11.31 7.73
C GLU A 120 -8.65 10.44 7.94
N ASN A 121 -8.54 9.14 7.68
CA ASN A 121 -9.60 8.17 7.92
C ASN A 121 -9.14 7.12 8.92
N ALA A 122 -9.86 7.00 10.06
CA ALA A 122 -9.65 6.00 11.09
C ALA A 122 -10.75 4.90 11.09
N ASP A 123 -11.68 4.97 10.12
CA ASP A 123 -12.83 4.06 10.00
C ASP A 123 -12.65 3.11 8.81
N SER A 124 -11.60 2.29 8.88
CA SER A 124 -11.35 1.22 7.92
C SER A 124 -10.65 0.04 8.59
N ALA A 125 -10.68 -1.13 7.94
CA ALA A 125 -9.92 -2.29 8.42
C ALA A 125 -8.42 -2.03 8.58
N PHE A 126 -7.88 -1.05 7.86
CA PHE A 126 -6.46 -0.70 7.85
C PHE A 126 -6.06 0.31 8.92
N THR A 127 -7.02 1.04 9.49
CA THR A 127 -6.76 2.23 10.33
C THR A 127 -7.45 2.22 11.68
N ARG A 128 -8.22 1.19 12.02
CA ARG A 128 -9.02 1.14 13.27
C ARG A 128 -8.22 1.16 14.57
N ARG A 129 -6.91 0.87 14.52
CA ARG A 129 -5.98 1.04 15.65
C ARG A 129 -5.35 2.44 15.70
N LEU A 130 -5.77 3.33 14.79
CA LEU A 130 -5.30 4.70 14.67
C LEU A 130 -6.41 5.67 15.05
N GLY A 131 -6.04 6.81 15.62
CA GLY A 131 -6.96 7.94 15.82
C GLY A 131 -6.95 8.86 14.60
N LYS A 132 -8.11 9.42 14.24
CA LYS A 132 -8.16 10.50 13.24
C LYS A 132 -7.32 11.68 13.74
N GLY A 133 -6.39 12.14 12.93
CA GLY A 133 -5.44 13.20 13.28
C GLY A 133 -4.13 12.69 13.88
N ASP A 134 -4.01 11.39 14.20
CA ASP A 134 -2.72 10.81 14.61
C ASP A 134 -1.64 11.10 13.57
N THR A 135 -0.42 11.27 14.05
CA THR A 135 0.77 11.36 13.20
C THR A 135 1.51 10.03 13.21
N LEU A 136 1.87 9.54 12.01
CA LEU A 136 2.69 8.35 11.84
C LEU A 136 4.00 8.73 11.15
N ARG A 137 5.12 8.24 11.64
CA ARG A 137 6.44 8.41 11.04
C ARG A 137 6.85 7.15 10.29
N LEU A 138 6.75 7.20 8.95
CA LEU A 138 7.04 6.07 8.06
C LEU A 138 8.11 6.43 7.03
N PRO A 139 8.95 5.48 6.56
CA PRO A 139 9.88 5.74 5.48
C PRO A 139 9.20 5.69 4.11
N ILE A 140 9.74 6.46 3.17
CA ILE A 140 9.47 6.38 1.73
C ILE A 140 10.75 6.07 0.97
N ALA A 141 10.63 5.35 -0.16
CA ALA A 141 11.75 5.03 -1.05
C ALA A 141 11.24 4.87 -2.49
N HIS A 142 11.14 5.98 -3.24
CA HIS A 142 10.54 5.97 -4.59
C HIS A 142 11.00 7.12 -5.49
N ALA A 143 10.96 6.91 -6.80
CA ALA A 143 11.09 7.95 -7.83
C ALA A 143 9.73 8.39 -8.39
N GLU A 144 8.71 7.53 -8.28
CA GLU A 144 7.36 7.72 -8.82
C GLU A 144 6.31 7.53 -7.71
N GLY A 145 6.22 8.52 -6.79
CA GLY A 145 5.29 8.52 -5.67
C GLY A 145 4.30 9.68 -5.69
N ASN A 146 4.34 10.51 -6.74
CA ASN A 146 3.47 11.66 -6.90
C ASN A 146 2.07 11.19 -7.33
N TYR A 147 1.17 11.03 -6.36
CA TYR A 147 -0.22 10.65 -6.64
C TYR A 147 -0.96 11.76 -7.36
N PHE A 148 -1.60 11.41 -8.47
CA PHE A 148 -2.40 12.31 -9.31
C PHE A 148 -3.82 11.77 -9.49
N ILE A 149 -4.78 12.67 -9.41
CA ILE A 149 -6.19 12.45 -9.75
C ILE A 149 -6.79 13.78 -10.22
N ASP A 150 -7.81 13.77 -11.06
CA ASP A 150 -8.51 14.98 -11.50
C ASP A 150 -9.34 15.63 -10.38
N ASP A 151 -9.92 16.81 -10.66
CA ASP A 151 -10.68 17.56 -9.66
C ASP A 151 -11.95 16.84 -9.21
N GLU A 152 -12.61 16.12 -10.11
CA GLU A 152 -13.81 15.36 -9.79
C GLU A 152 -13.47 14.15 -8.91
N GLY A 153 -12.43 13.40 -9.27
CA GLY A 153 -11.93 12.29 -8.48
C GLY A 153 -11.47 12.72 -7.09
N LEU A 154 -10.79 13.88 -6.97
CA LEU A 154 -10.38 14.41 -5.67
C LEU A 154 -11.60 14.75 -4.81
N LYS A 155 -12.59 15.47 -5.35
CA LYS A 155 -13.83 15.79 -4.63
C LYS A 155 -14.55 14.53 -4.16
N ARG A 156 -14.56 13.46 -4.98
CA ARG A 156 -15.14 12.18 -4.61
C ARG A 156 -14.39 11.51 -3.47
N LEU A 157 -13.05 11.42 -3.57
CA LEU A 157 -12.22 10.84 -2.49
C LEU A 157 -12.41 11.57 -1.16
N GLU A 158 -12.48 12.91 -1.19
CA GLU A 158 -12.70 13.74 0.00
C GLU A 158 -14.13 13.56 0.55
N GLY A 159 -15.14 13.67 -0.31
CA GLY A 159 -16.54 13.57 0.08
C GLY A 159 -16.93 12.21 0.64
N GLU A 160 -16.32 11.13 0.14
CA GLU A 160 -16.53 9.77 0.61
C GLU A 160 -15.59 9.36 1.77
N GLY A 161 -14.68 10.24 2.19
CA GLY A 161 -13.71 9.98 3.26
C GLY A 161 -12.74 8.84 2.91
N ARG A 162 -12.33 8.72 1.66
CA ARG A 162 -11.47 7.64 1.17
C ARG A 162 -9.98 7.99 1.17
N ILE A 163 -9.59 9.17 1.60
CA ILE A 163 -8.20 9.50 1.85
C ILE A 163 -7.83 8.93 3.21
N ALA A 164 -6.96 7.92 3.24
CA ALA A 164 -6.51 7.29 4.47
C ALA A 164 -5.43 8.13 5.16
N PHE A 165 -4.45 8.59 4.38
CA PHE A 165 -3.28 9.31 4.88
C PHE A 165 -2.92 10.50 3.99
N ARG A 166 -2.46 11.60 4.63
CA ARG A 166 -1.82 12.74 3.95
C ARG A 166 -0.42 12.96 4.52
N TYR A 167 0.50 13.42 3.67
CA TYR A 167 1.78 13.93 4.13
C TYR A 167 1.58 15.22 4.92
N LEU A 168 2.25 15.38 6.07
CA LEU A 168 2.32 16.67 6.77
C LEU A 168 3.20 17.67 6.01
N HIS A 169 4.26 17.16 5.37
CA HIS A 169 5.15 17.91 4.48
C HIS A 169 5.31 17.12 3.19
N ASN A 170 4.64 17.55 2.13
CA ASN A 170 4.60 16.86 0.85
C ASN A 170 6.01 16.67 0.24
N PRO A 171 6.51 15.44 0.12
CA PRO A 171 7.88 15.20 -0.34
C PRO A 171 7.99 15.11 -1.86
N ASN A 172 6.91 14.81 -2.56
CA ASN A 172 6.94 14.27 -3.92
C ASN A 172 5.99 14.98 -4.91
N GLY A 173 5.20 15.95 -4.43
CA GLY A 173 4.24 16.69 -5.26
C GLY A 173 2.86 16.02 -5.37
N ALA A 174 2.58 15.00 -4.55
CA ALA A 174 1.29 14.31 -4.54
C ALA A 174 0.13 15.30 -4.36
N ARG A 175 -0.92 15.13 -5.17
CA ARG A 175 -2.08 16.01 -5.14
C ARG A 175 -2.75 16.00 -3.78
N ALA A 176 -3.07 17.18 -3.25
CA ALA A 176 -3.69 17.36 -1.93
C ALA A 176 -2.94 16.61 -0.80
N ASP A 177 -1.62 16.48 -0.93
CA ASP A 177 -0.74 15.79 0.02
C ASP A 177 -1.09 14.31 0.25
N ILE A 178 -1.82 13.68 -0.68
CA ILE A 178 -2.29 12.30 -0.54
C ILE A 178 -1.09 11.34 -0.49
N ALA A 179 -1.00 10.58 0.61
CA ALA A 179 -0.01 9.52 0.83
C ALA A 179 -0.61 8.12 0.71
N GLY A 180 -1.93 7.98 0.86
CA GLY A 180 -2.65 6.71 0.73
C GLY A 180 -4.16 6.90 0.64
N ILE A 181 -4.81 6.01 -0.12
CA ILE A 181 -6.25 6.04 -0.41
C ILE A 181 -6.89 4.67 -0.28
N LEU A 182 -8.20 4.66 -0.04
CA LEU A 182 -9.07 3.49 -0.01
C LEU A 182 -9.90 3.40 -1.29
N ASN A 183 -10.29 2.17 -1.69
CA ASN A 183 -11.32 1.96 -2.69
C ASN A 183 -12.72 2.27 -2.12
N GLU A 184 -13.76 2.20 -2.96
CA GLU A 184 -15.15 2.49 -2.57
C GLU A 184 -15.66 1.57 -1.45
N GLN A 185 -15.29 0.30 -1.47
CA GLN A 185 -15.67 -0.69 -0.46
C GLN A 185 -14.80 -0.65 0.81
N ARG A 186 -13.76 0.19 0.84
CA ARG A 186 -12.79 0.35 1.94
C ARG A 186 -12.06 -0.95 2.34
N ASN A 187 -11.99 -1.91 1.43
CA ASN A 187 -11.27 -3.18 1.60
C ASN A 187 -9.95 -3.24 0.82
N VAL A 188 -9.61 -2.20 0.06
CA VAL A 188 -8.31 -2.04 -0.61
C VAL A 188 -7.69 -0.72 -0.17
N LEU A 189 -6.47 -0.79 0.37
CA LEU A 189 -5.64 0.38 0.69
C LEU A 189 -4.40 0.37 -0.19
N GLY A 190 -4.10 1.50 -0.84
CA GLY A 190 -2.81 1.78 -1.44
C GLY A 190 -2.12 2.94 -0.73
N MET A 191 -0.85 2.79 -0.42
CA MET A 191 -0.06 3.85 0.22
C MET A 191 1.39 3.83 -0.28
N MET A 192 2.01 5.03 -0.42
CA MET A 192 3.41 5.12 -0.85
C MET A 192 4.43 4.87 0.25
N PRO A 193 4.19 5.32 1.51
CA PRO A 193 5.07 4.98 2.62
C PRO A 193 5.07 3.49 2.95
N HIS A 194 6.17 3.03 3.57
CA HIS A 194 6.46 1.63 3.90
C HIS A 194 6.20 1.32 5.36
N PRO A 195 4.98 0.87 5.75
CA PRO A 195 4.69 0.49 7.13
C PRO A 195 5.50 -0.74 7.58
N GLU A 196 5.84 -1.65 6.65
CA GLU A 196 6.65 -2.83 6.93
C GLU A 196 8.08 -2.49 7.38
N ARG A 197 8.57 -1.31 7.00
CA ARG A 197 9.89 -0.79 7.38
C ARG A 197 9.85 0.17 8.57
N ALA A 198 8.73 0.20 9.29
CA ALA A 198 8.54 0.95 10.52
C ALA A 198 7.67 0.15 11.49
N SER A 199 8.01 -1.12 11.72
CA SER A 199 7.24 -2.05 12.54
C SER A 199 8.00 -2.61 13.74
N GLU A 200 9.26 -2.19 13.92
CA GLU A 200 10.14 -2.58 15.02
C GLU A 200 11.01 -1.40 15.46
N PRO A 201 11.34 -1.26 16.75
CA PRO A 201 12.14 -0.14 17.28
C PRO A 201 13.50 0.03 16.58
N LEU A 202 14.13 -1.10 16.20
CA LEU A 202 15.41 -1.14 15.52
C LEU A 202 15.38 -0.41 14.17
N LEU A 203 14.22 -0.33 13.53
CA LEU A 203 14.02 0.35 12.26
C LEU A 203 13.80 1.87 12.40
N GLY A 204 13.77 2.38 13.64
CA GLY A 204 13.64 3.82 13.95
C GLY A 204 12.21 4.32 14.07
N SER A 205 11.21 3.47 13.88
CA SER A 205 9.78 3.73 14.15
C SER A 205 9.01 2.41 14.26
N GLU A 206 7.95 2.39 15.06
CA GLU A 206 6.98 1.29 15.15
C GLU A 206 5.57 1.69 14.67
N ASP A 207 5.43 2.89 14.11
CA ASP A 207 4.11 3.41 13.73
C ASP A 207 3.43 2.58 12.63
N GLY A 208 4.24 1.95 11.76
CA GLY A 208 3.74 1.06 10.71
C GLY A 208 3.11 -0.22 11.24
N ARG A 209 3.57 -0.72 12.39
CA ARG A 209 3.01 -1.90 13.06
C ARG A 209 1.52 -1.74 13.34
N ARG A 210 1.07 -0.55 13.75
CA ARG A 210 -0.33 -0.24 14.06
C ARG A 210 -1.27 -0.45 12.85
N ILE A 211 -0.76 -0.27 11.61
CA ILE A 211 -1.50 -0.55 10.36
C ILE A 211 -1.71 -2.07 10.20
N PHE A 212 -0.65 -2.84 10.40
CA PHE A 212 -0.75 -4.32 10.34
C PHE A 212 -1.60 -4.90 11.47
N GLU A 213 -1.50 -4.37 12.69
CA GLU A 213 -2.36 -4.75 13.82
C GLU A 213 -3.83 -4.46 13.51
N SER A 214 -4.13 -3.31 12.89
CA SER A 214 -5.49 -2.99 12.44
C SER A 214 -6.07 -4.04 11.50
N LEU A 215 -5.24 -4.58 10.61
CA LEU A 215 -5.64 -5.58 9.61
C LEU A 215 -5.84 -6.98 10.18
N LEU A 216 -4.99 -7.38 11.11
CA LEU A 216 -4.84 -8.78 11.52
C LEU A 216 -5.59 -9.15 12.79
N GLU A 217 -6.19 -8.18 13.48
CA GLU A 217 -6.94 -8.39 14.73
C GLU A 217 -8.47 -8.45 14.53
N SER A 218 -8.92 -8.77 13.35
CA SER A 218 -10.36 -8.93 13.04
C SER A 218 -10.82 -10.35 13.18
#